data_1ef68faa6afdfb1798b8d7362ded8b7b
#
_entry.id   1ef68faa6afdfb1798b8d7362ded8b7b
#
_cell.length_a   1.000
_cell.length_b   1.000
_cell.length_c   1.000
_cell.angle_alpha   90.00
_cell.angle_beta   90.00
_cell.angle_gamma   90.00
#
_symmetry.space_group_name_H-M   'P 1'
#
loop_
_entity.id
_entity.type
_entity.pdbx_description
1 polymer ?
#
loop_
_entity_poly.entity_id
_entity_poly.type
_entity_poly.pdbx_seq_one_letter_code
_entity_poly.pdbx_strand_id
1 'polypeptide(L)'
;DHMDQQITVAQLSEYFYMNRYYFMHRFKEISGMTIYQYILRLRLNEAEAMVRGGASFIFASQQCGFGDYSNYYRCFKKEYGVSPREYFKSEPG
;
A
#
# COMPACT_ATOMS: atom_id res chain seq x y z
N ASP A 1 -27.26 -0.48 6.36
CA ASP A 1 -25.88 -0.06 6.47
C ASP A 1 -25.28 0.25 5.13
N HIS A 2 -24.58 1.31 5.08
CA HIS A 2 -24.03 1.82 3.85
C HIS A 2 -22.79 1.08 3.36
N MET A 3 -22.28 0.23 4.18
CA MET A 3 -21.16 -0.60 3.74
C MET A 3 -21.59 -1.45 2.56
N ASP A 4 -22.85 -1.81 2.54
CA ASP A 4 -23.36 -2.61 1.43
C ASP A 4 -23.56 -1.81 0.19
N GLN A 5 -23.68 -0.52 0.33
CA GLN A 5 -23.85 0.35 -0.82
C GLN A 5 -22.50 0.81 -1.28
N GLN A 6 -21.73 -0.11 -1.65
CA GLN A 6 -20.36 0.17 -2.04
C GLN A 6 -20.27 1.38 -2.95
N ILE A 7 -19.32 2.22 -2.68
CA ILE A 7 -18.96 3.24 -3.64
C ILE A 7 -18.32 2.51 -4.79
N THR A 8 -18.92 2.64 -5.96
CA THR A 8 -18.37 1.97 -7.13
C THR A 8 -17.07 2.63 -7.52
N VAL A 9 -16.28 1.91 -8.30
CA VAL A 9 -15.05 2.47 -8.82
C VAL A 9 -15.32 3.74 -9.60
N ALA A 10 -16.40 3.73 -10.39
CA ALA A 10 -16.73 4.91 -11.18
C ALA A 10 -17.07 6.09 -10.29
N GLN A 11 -17.85 5.86 -9.25
CA GLN A 11 -18.20 6.93 -8.33
C GLN A 11 -17.00 7.48 -7.60
N LEU A 12 -16.13 6.60 -7.17
CA LEU A 12 -14.92 7.02 -6.47
C LEU A 12 -14.02 7.82 -7.39
N SER A 13 -13.86 7.37 -8.63
CA SER A 13 -13.05 8.07 -9.59
C SER A 13 -13.61 9.45 -9.89
N GLU A 14 -14.93 9.53 -10.04
CA GLU A 14 -15.58 10.79 -10.33
C GLU A 14 -15.43 11.76 -9.16
N TYR A 15 -15.67 11.27 -7.96
CA TYR A 15 -15.53 12.10 -6.77
C TYR A 15 -14.09 12.59 -6.64
N PHE A 16 -13.14 11.70 -6.83
CA PHE A 16 -11.73 12.04 -6.72
C PHE A 16 -11.33 13.06 -7.76
N TYR A 17 -11.83 12.88 -8.97
CA TYR A 17 -11.49 13.80 -10.06
C TYR A 17 -12.01 15.20 -9.79
N MET A 18 -13.26 15.31 -9.37
CA MET A 18 -13.89 16.60 -9.16
C MET A 18 -13.45 17.30 -7.90
N ASN A 19 -13.15 16.51 -6.87
CA ASN A 19 -12.84 17.05 -5.55
C ASN A 19 -11.44 16.67 -5.10
N ARG A 20 -10.57 16.39 -6.05
CA ARG A 20 -9.27 15.82 -5.72
C ARG A 20 -8.50 16.64 -4.69
N TYR A 21 -8.41 17.94 -4.91
CA TYR A 21 -7.64 18.79 -4.04
C TYR A 21 -8.19 18.76 -2.62
N TYR A 22 -9.48 18.96 -2.50
CA TYR A 22 -10.14 18.97 -1.21
C TYR A 22 -10.01 17.63 -0.50
N PHE A 23 -10.25 16.57 -1.25
CA PHE A 23 -10.20 15.23 -0.70
C PHE A 23 -8.81 14.90 -0.19
N MET A 24 -7.79 15.24 -0.96
CA MET A 24 -6.42 14.95 -0.56
C MET A 24 -6.01 15.76 0.67
N HIS A 25 -6.45 17.00 0.75
CA HIS A 25 -6.16 17.81 1.93
C HIS A 25 -6.83 17.26 3.17
N ARG A 26 -8.11 16.92 3.05
CA ARG A 26 -8.83 16.37 4.18
C ARG A 26 -8.25 15.04 4.62
N PHE A 27 -7.88 14.22 3.66
CA PHE A 27 -7.29 12.93 3.98
C PHE A 27 -6.02 13.11 4.79
N LYS A 28 -5.17 14.03 4.37
CA LYS A 28 -3.93 14.26 5.09
C LYS A 28 -4.17 14.83 6.48
N GLU A 29 -5.13 15.73 6.60
CA GLU A 29 -5.46 16.31 7.90
C GLU A 29 -5.92 15.25 8.89
N ILE A 30 -6.75 14.34 8.41
CA ILE A 30 -7.34 13.33 9.28
C ILE A 30 -6.38 12.20 9.57
N SER A 31 -5.72 11.70 8.54
CA SER A 31 -4.89 10.50 8.66
C SER A 31 -3.44 10.80 9.00
N GLY A 32 -3.00 12.02 8.76
CA GLY A 32 -1.60 12.37 8.99
C GLY A 32 -0.68 11.94 7.87
N MET A 33 -1.21 11.39 6.79
CA MET A 33 -0.38 10.96 5.68
C MET A 33 -1.09 11.25 4.36
N THR A 34 -0.31 11.34 3.30
CA THR A 34 -0.90 11.55 1.98
C THR A 34 -1.57 10.26 1.51
N ILE A 35 -2.46 10.42 0.54
CA ILE A 35 -3.11 9.25 -0.05
C ILE A 35 -2.07 8.32 -0.67
N TYR A 36 -1.05 8.90 -1.29
CA TYR A 36 0.01 8.10 -1.88
C TYR A 36 0.70 7.24 -0.82
N GLN A 37 1.02 7.85 0.32
CA GLN A 37 1.66 7.10 1.41
C GLN A 37 0.75 6.02 1.94
N TYR A 38 -0.53 6.31 2.03
CA TYR A 38 -1.49 5.34 2.52
C TYR A 38 -1.59 4.13 1.58
N ILE A 39 -1.67 4.40 0.27
CA ILE A 39 -1.73 3.33 -0.70
C ILE A 39 -0.44 2.51 -0.66
N LEU A 40 0.68 3.17 -0.52
CA LEU A 40 1.95 2.47 -0.44
C LEU A 40 1.98 1.53 0.76
N ARG A 41 1.49 2.00 1.90
CA ARG A 41 1.42 1.15 3.08
C ARG A 41 0.52 -0.05 2.90
N LEU A 42 -0.61 0.15 2.25
CA LEU A 42 -1.50 -0.97 1.97
C LEU A 42 -0.81 -2.01 1.10
N ARG A 43 -0.09 -1.54 0.09
CA ARG A 43 0.63 -2.45 -0.79
C ARG A 43 1.74 -3.19 -0.07
N LEU A 44 2.45 -2.50 0.81
CA LEU A 44 3.49 -3.15 1.59
C LEU A 44 2.92 -4.19 2.53
N ASN A 45 1.80 -3.88 3.17
CA ASN A 45 1.15 -4.84 4.06
C ASN A 45 0.68 -6.07 3.32
N GLU A 46 0.14 -5.87 2.13
CA GLU A 46 -0.33 -7.00 1.33
C GLU A 46 0.84 -7.86 0.89
N ALA A 47 1.93 -7.24 0.48
CA ALA A 47 3.11 -7.98 0.09
C ALA A 47 3.67 -8.76 1.27
N GLU A 48 3.64 -8.17 2.44
CA GLU A 48 4.11 -8.85 3.65
C GLU A 48 3.29 -10.12 3.90
N ALA A 49 1.98 -10.01 3.78
CA ALA A 49 1.12 -11.17 3.98
C ALA A 49 1.44 -12.26 2.97
N MET A 50 1.70 -11.88 1.73
CA MET A 50 2.04 -12.85 0.69
C MET A 50 3.35 -13.55 0.98
N VAL A 51 4.36 -12.79 1.40
CA VAL A 51 5.65 -13.38 1.72
C VAL A 51 5.55 -14.31 2.91
N ARG A 52 4.79 -13.92 3.93
CA ARG A 52 4.59 -14.79 5.08
C ARG A 52 3.85 -16.07 4.70
N GLY A 53 3.06 -15.99 3.66
CA GLY A 53 2.34 -17.15 3.13
C GLY A 53 3.17 -18.01 2.20
N GLY A 54 4.43 -17.64 1.96
CA GLY A 54 5.31 -18.45 1.15
C GLY A 54 5.68 -17.90 -0.21
N ALA A 55 5.14 -16.74 -0.58
CA ALA A 55 5.46 -16.16 -1.88
C ALA A 55 6.88 -15.60 -1.88
N SER A 56 7.49 -15.60 -3.06
CA SER A 56 8.79 -14.97 -3.19
C SER A 56 8.64 -13.45 -3.14
N PHE A 57 9.73 -12.76 -2.83
CA PHE A 57 9.73 -11.31 -2.86
C PHE A 57 9.38 -10.78 -4.24
N ILE A 58 9.92 -11.44 -5.27
CA ILE A 58 9.67 -10.99 -6.63
C ILE A 58 8.20 -11.12 -6.99
N PHE A 59 7.62 -12.25 -6.68
CA PHE A 59 6.21 -12.46 -6.99
C PHE A 59 5.32 -11.49 -6.21
N ALA A 60 5.60 -11.32 -4.92
CA ALA A 60 4.81 -10.42 -4.11
C ALA A 60 4.91 -8.98 -4.61
N SER A 61 6.11 -8.55 -4.98
CA SER A 61 6.27 -7.20 -5.46
C SER A 61 5.50 -6.95 -6.76
N GLN A 62 5.42 -7.95 -7.61
CA GLN A 62 4.66 -7.82 -8.85
C GLN A 62 3.17 -7.80 -8.58
N GLN A 63 2.71 -8.66 -7.72
CA GLN A 63 1.28 -8.77 -7.45
C GLN A 63 0.73 -7.57 -6.69
N CYS A 64 1.56 -6.93 -5.89
CA CYS A 64 1.09 -5.83 -5.04
C CYS A 64 1.32 -4.46 -5.64
N GLY A 65 1.67 -4.40 -6.91
CA GLY A 65 1.68 -3.13 -7.63
C GLY A 65 2.99 -2.40 -7.64
N PHE A 66 4.07 -3.03 -7.20
CA PHE A 66 5.38 -2.37 -7.23
C PHE A 66 6.07 -2.48 -8.58
N GLY A 67 5.63 -3.43 -9.39
CA GLY A 67 6.20 -3.60 -10.71
C GLY A 67 7.41 -4.51 -10.72
N ASP A 68 8.39 -4.22 -9.90
CA ASP A 68 9.57 -5.06 -9.79
C ASP A 68 10.10 -5.04 -8.38
N TYR A 69 11.07 -5.91 -8.12
CA TYR A 69 11.61 -6.03 -6.79
C TYR A 69 12.41 -4.80 -6.37
N SER A 70 13.07 -4.16 -7.32
CA SER A 70 13.86 -2.98 -6.98
C SER A 70 13.02 -1.88 -6.38
N ASN A 71 11.86 -1.65 -6.95
CA ASN A 71 10.97 -0.62 -6.44
C ASN A 71 10.41 -1.03 -5.07
N TYR A 72 10.04 -2.30 -4.94
CA TYR A 72 9.58 -2.83 -3.66
C TYR A 72 10.65 -2.65 -2.58
N TYR A 73 11.90 -3.00 -2.92
CA TYR A 73 13.01 -2.89 -2.00
C TYR A 73 13.17 -1.45 -1.51
N ARG A 74 13.16 -0.50 -2.44
CA ARG A 74 13.33 0.91 -2.06
C ARG A 74 12.21 1.39 -1.16
N CYS A 75 10.99 1.07 -1.51
CA CYS A 75 9.83 1.48 -0.72
C CYS A 75 9.84 0.83 0.64
N PHE A 76 10.18 -0.45 0.68
CA PHE A 76 10.23 -1.19 1.92
C PHE A 76 11.28 -0.62 2.86
N LYS A 77 12.48 -0.41 2.34
CA LYS A 77 13.57 0.08 3.17
C LYS A 77 13.28 1.48 3.69
N LYS A 78 12.66 2.30 2.86
CA LYS A 78 12.30 3.64 3.30
C LYS A 78 11.27 3.61 4.42
N GLU A 79 10.33 2.69 4.34
CA GLU A 79 9.25 2.62 5.31
C GLU A 79 9.68 1.91 6.60
N TYR A 80 10.43 0.84 6.48
CA TYR A 80 10.77 0.01 7.63
C TYR A 80 12.21 0.18 8.12
N GLY A 81 13.04 0.86 7.37
CA GLY A 81 14.40 1.12 7.79
C GLY A 81 15.38 0.00 7.53
N VAL A 82 14.88 -1.17 7.14
CA VAL A 82 15.74 -2.32 6.85
C VAL A 82 15.25 -2.95 5.56
N SER A 83 16.07 -3.82 4.98
CA SER A 83 15.69 -4.51 3.76
C SER A 83 14.63 -5.56 4.05
N PRO A 84 13.87 -5.97 3.03
CA PRO A 84 12.89 -7.04 3.23
C PRO A 84 13.53 -8.31 3.76
N ARG A 85 14.69 -8.66 3.24
CA ARG A 85 15.36 -9.88 3.68
C ARG A 85 15.70 -9.81 5.17
N GLU A 86 16.23 -8.69 5.62
CA GLU A 86 16.56 -8.53 7.03
C GLU A 86 15.32 -8.55 7.90
N TYR A 87 14.28 -7.88 7.43
CA TYR A 87 13.04 -7.78 8.18
C TYR A 87 12.41 -9.15 8.43
N PHE A 88 12.29 -9.93 7.37
CA PHE A 88 11.66 -11.24 7.50
C PHE A 88 12.58 -12.26 8.15
N LYS A 89 13.88 -12.08 8.04
CA LYS A 89 14.80 -13.00 8.66
C LYS A 89 14.78 -12.90 10.18
N SER A 90 14.58 -11.70 10.71
CA SER A 90 14.58 -11.50 12.16
C SER A 90 13.28 -11.92 12.80
N GLU A 91 12.29 -12.28 12.02
CA GLU A 91 11.02 -12.75 12.57
C GLU A 91 11.16 -14.15 13.09
N PRO A 92 10.67 -14.40 14.29
CA PRO A 92 10.71 -15.77 14.81
C PRO A 92 9.75 -16.66 14.02
N GLY A 93 10.22 -17.80 13.65
CA GLY A 93 9.45 -18.85 13.03
C GLY A 93 8.74 -18.54 11.79
#